data_dcafbc29dc419a2545509b4f3a52f354
#
_entry.id   dcafbc29dc419a2545509b4f3a52f354
#
_cell.length_a   1.000
_cell.length_b   1.000
_cell.length_c   1.000
_cell.angle_alpha   90.00
_cell.angle_beta   90.00
_cell.angle_gamma   90.00
#
_symmetry.space_group_name_H-M   'P 1'
#
loop_
_entity.id
_entity.type
_entity.pdbx_description
1 polymer ?
#
loop_
_entity_poly.entity_id
_entity_poly.type
_entity_poly.pdbx_seq_one_letter_code
_entity_poly.pdbx_strand_id
1 'polypeptide(L)'
;MLTFWQFENIAKYGVNMLIQRGGLKVVAGLGISGVAAVNFLHKQGYRVAVTDSRSIPPGHDQIPDDVETRFGQFDQALLLQAEEIIISPGLDPQLAEIQAAMAQGIPVVSETQI
;
A
#
# COMPACT_ATOMS: atom_id res chain seq x y z
N MET A 1 -3.03 22.77 -8.03
CA MET A 1 -4.48 23.01 -8.09
C MET A 1 -5.25 21.81 -7.62
N LEU A 2 -6.33 22.03 -6.87
CA LEU A 2 -7.16 20.93 -6.38
C LEU A 2 -8.05 20.36 -7.47
N THR A 3 -8.18 19.04 -7.48
CA THR A 3 -9.10 18.38 -8.39
C THR A 3 -10.52 18.46 -7.84
N PHE A 4 -11.51 18.16 -8.68
CA PHE A 4 -12.91 18.08 -8.26
C PHE A 4 -13.07 17.09 -7.10
N TRP A 5 -12.40 15.94 -7.21
CA TRP A 5 -12.45 14.93 -6.16
C TRP A 5 -11.92 15.48 -4.84
N GLN A 6 -10.82 16.24 -4.88
CA GLN A 6 -10.24 16.83 -3.68
C GLN A 6 -11.17 17.85 -3.05
N PHE A 7 -11.83 18.68 -3.84
CA PHE A 7 -12.81 19.63 -3.32
C PHE A 7 -13.96 18.93 -2.62
N GLU A 8 -14.52 17.88 -3.25
CA GLU A 8 -15.60 17.14 -2.65
C GLU A 8 -15.19 16.52 -1.33
N ASN A 9 -14.00 15.95 -1.26
CA ASN A 9 -13.55 15.29 -0.06
C ASN A 9 -13.18 16.27 1.04
N ILE A 10 -12.66 17.45 0.69
CA ILE A 10 -12.43 18.50 1.68
C ILE A 10 -13.76 18.92 2.31
N ALA A 11 -14.79 19.12 1.50
CA ALA A 11 -16.11 19.49 2.00
C ALA A 11 -16.71 18.41 2.88
N LYS A 12 -16.44 17.14 2.54
CA LYS A 12 -17.03 16.00 3.21
C LYS A 12 -16.26 15.60 4.47
N TYR A 13 -14.93 15.61 4.42
CA TYR A 13 -14.06 15.09 5.48
C TYR A 13 -13.12 16.11 6.08
N GLY A 14 -13.09 17.33 5.54
CA GLY A 14 -12.22 18.40 6.01
C GLY A 14 -10.85 18.38 5.37
N VAL A 15 -10.05 19.36 5.74
CA VAL A 15 -8.70 19.56 5.19
C VAL A 15 -7.79 18.35 5.45
N ASN A 16 -8.01 17.65 6.54
CA ASN A 16 -7.20 16.48 6.88
C ASN A 16 -7.25 15.41 5.79
N MET A 17 -8.30 15.40 4.98
CA MET A 17 -8.39 14.44 3.89
C MET A 17 -7.29 14.61 2.85
N LEU A 18 -6.90 15.86 2.57
CA LEU A 18 -5.77 16.11 1.65
C LEU A 18 -4.47 15.56 2.21
N ILE A 19 -4.26 15.73 3.52
CA ILE A 19 -3.08 15.21 4.19
C ILE A 19 -3.10 13.68 4.16
N GLN A 20 -4.25 13.09 4.43
CA GLN A 20 -4.41 11.64 4.43
C GLN A 20 -4.31 11.03 3.04
N ARG A 21 -4.58 11.82 1.99
CA ARG A 21 -4.35 11.35 0.64
C ARG A 21 -2.87 11.04 0.42
N GLY A 22 -2.01 11.72 1.17
CA GLY A 22 -0.60 11.37 1.22
C GLY A 22 -0.30 10.23 2.16
N GLY A 23 -1.31 9.64 2.80
CA GLY A 23 -1.16 8.49 3.68
C GLY A 23 -0.57 7.31 2.94
N LEU A 24 0.20 6.51 3.68
CA LEU A 24 0.99 5.44 3.08
C LEU A 24 0.13 4.21 2.80
N LYS A 25 0.12 3.79 1.54
CA LYS A 25 -0.45 2.51 1.12
C LYS A 25 0.71 1.53 0.98
N VAL A 26 0.66 0.43 1.68
CA VAL A 26 1.71 -0.58 1.62
C VAL A 26 1.20 -1.80 0.89
N VAL A 27 1.91 -2.21 -0.16
CA VAL A 27 1.59 -3.44 -0.90
C VAL A 27 2.50 -4.54 -0.38
N ALA A 28 1.92 -5.61 0.09
CA ALA A 28 2.65 -6.77 0.58
C ALA A 28 2.61 -7.87 -0.48
N GLY A 29 3.78 -8.17 -1.03
CA GLY A 29 3.92 -9.13 -2.13
C GLY A 29 3.96 -8.44 -3.48
N LEU A 30 5.07 -8.58 -4.18
CA LEU A 30 5.30 -7.89 -5.47
C LEU A 30 5.42 -8.90 -6.62
N GLY A 31 4.33 -9.62 -6.86
CA GLY A 31 4.14 -10.38 -8.08
C GLY A 31 3.35 -9.55 -9.09
N ILE A 32 2.69 -10.21 -10.03
CA ILE A 32 1.92 -9.53 -11.08
C ILE A 32 0.84 -8.64 -10.47
N SER A 33 0.07 -9.18 -9.54
CA SER A 33 -1.01 -8.43 -8.88
C SER A 33 -0.48 -7.27 -8.07
N GLY A 34 0.64 -7.48 -7.36
CA GLY A 34 1.25 -6.42 -6.56
C GLY A 34 1.75 -5.28 -7.42
N VAL A 35 2.37 -5.59 -8.57
CA VAL A 35 2.81 -4.57 -9.52
C VAL A 35 1.62 -3.72 -9.97
N ALA A 36 0.51 -4.38 -10.33
CA ALA A 36 -0.68 -3.67 -10.77
C ALA A 36 -1.21 -2.73 -9.68
N ALA A 37 -1.23 -3.22 -8.43
CA ALA A 37 -1.69 -2.41 -7.30
C ALA A 37 -0.78 -1.20 -7.06
N VAL A 38 0.53 -1.41 -7.07
CA VAL A 38 1.49 -0.33 -6.87
C VAL A 38 1.31 0.75 -7.94
N ASN A 39 1.27 0.34 -9.20
CA ASN A 39 1.15 1.30 -10.29
C ASN A 39 -0.17 2.03 -10.28
N PHE A 40 -1.26 1.33 -9.95
CA PHE A 40 -2.57 1.97 -9.85
C PHE A 40 -2.58 3.04 -8.75
N LEU A 41 -2.12 2.68 -7.55
CA LEU A 41 -2.12 3.60 -6.41
C LEU A 41 -1.18 4.78 -6.64
N HIS A 42 -0.02 4.52 -7.22
CA HIS A 42 0.93 5.57 -7.55
C HIS A 42 0.32 6.57 -8.52
N LYS A 43 -0.36 6.07 -9.54
CA LYS A 43 -1.01 6.91 -10.55
C LYS A 43 -2.13 7.76 -9.93
N GLN A 44 -2.78 7.25 -8.88
CA GLN A 44 -3.83 7.98 -8.19
C GLN A 44 -3.29 9.03 -7.21
N GLY A 45 -1.99 9.12 -7.07
CA GLY A 45 -1.36 10.14 -6.22
C GLY A 45 -1.14 9.73 -4.77
N TYR A 46 -1.33 8.46 -4.44
CA TYR A 46 -1.04 7.97 -3.10
C TYR A 46 0.45 7.77 -2.89
N ARG A 47 0.89 7.92 -1.65
CA ARG A 47 2.22 7.46 -1.27
C ARG A 47 2.16 5.94 -1.19
N VAL A 48 3.08 5.26 -1.87
CA VAL A 48 3.08 3.81 -1.96
C VAL A 48 4.43 3.27 -1.53
N ALA A 49 4.42 2.21 -0.75
CA ALA A 49 5.61 1.43 -0.45
C ALA A 49 5.27 -0.04 -0.67
N VAL A 50 6.29 -0.85 -0.86
CA VAL A 50 6.09 -2.27 -1.08
C VAL A 50 7.06 -3.07 -0.24
N THR A 51 6.60 -4.20 0.27
CA THR A 51 7.46 -5.13 1.00
C THR A 51 7.21 -6.54 0.48
N ASP A 52 8.26 -7.36 0.46
CA ASP A 52 8.20 -8.73 -0.04
C ASP A 52 9.24 -9.57 0.68
N SER A 53 8.92 -10.82 0.96
CA SER A 53 9.85 -11.70 1.64
C SER A 53 11.03 -12.09 0.75
N ARG A 54 10.89 -11.98 -0.57
CA ARG A 54 11.95 -12.31 -1.51
C ARG A 54 12.90 -11.14 -1.66
N SER A 55 14.19 -11.42 -1.82
CA SER A 55 15.18 -10.37 -2.01
C SER A 55 15.03 -9.68 -3.37
N ILE A 56 14.61 -10.44 -4.38
CA ILE A 56 14.40 -9.93 -5.74
C ILE A 56 13.05 -10.43 -6.22
N PRO A 57 11.94 -9.78 -5.79
CA PRO A 57 10.62 -10.23 -6.24
C PRO A 57 10.43 -10.00 -7.74
N PRO A 58 9.57 -10.77 -8.40
CA PRO A 58 9.43 -10.73 -9.86
C PRO A 58 9.11 -9.35 -10.42
N GLY A 59 8.40 -8.53 -9.66
CA GLY A 59 7.97 -7.22 -10.14
C GLY A 59 8.90 -6.07 -9.78
N HIS A 60 10.10 -6.36 -9.24
CA HIS A 60 10.95 -5.32 -8.68
C HIS A 60 11.35 -4.21 -9.67
N ASP A 61 11.39 -4.51 -10.95
CA ASP A 61 11.77 -3.55 -12.00
C ASP A 61 10.57 -3.03 -12.79
N GLN A 62 9.35 -3.28 -12.32
CA GLN A 62 8.13 -2.89 -13.03
C GLN A 62 7.33 -1.84 -12.29
N ILE A 63 7.92 -1.22 -11.27
CA ILE A 63 7.27 -0.20 -10.46
C ILE A 63 8.04 1.11 -10.55
N PRO A 64 7.39 2.25 -10.24
CA PRO A 64 8.07 3.54 -10.30
C PRO A 64 9.27 3.62 -9.35
N ASP A 65 10.30 4.36 -9.75
CA ASP A 65 11.54 4.46 -9.00
C ASP A 65 11.38 5.14 -7.63
N ASP A 66 10.37 5.98 -7.48
CA ASP A 66 10.13 6.72 -6.23
C ASP A 66 9.32 5.94 -5.21
N VAL A 67 8.94 4.71 -5.53
CA VAL A 67 8.24 3.84 -4.58
C VAL A 67 9.26 3.22 -3.62
N GLU A 68 9.00 3.37 -2.32
CA GLU A 68 9.87 2.78 -1.32
C GLU A 68 9.73 1.26 -1.33
N THR A 69 10.85 0.56 -1.26
CA THR A 69 10.87 -0.91 -1.28
C THR A 69 11.60 -1.46 -0.07
N ARG A 70 11.07 -2.55 0.48
CA ARG A 70 11.68 -3.30 1.58
C ARG A 70 11.59 -4.78 1.24
N PHE A 71 12.65 -5.32 0.68
CA PHE A 71 12.71 -6.71 0.23
C PHE A 71 13.59 -7.56 1.14
N GLY A 72 13.40 -8.88 1.06
CA GLY A 72 14.17 -9.84 1.83
C GLY A 72 13.41 -10.39 3.03
N GLN A 73 12.44 -9.65 3.51
CA GLN A 73 11.48 -10.08 4.54
C GLN A 73 10.34 -9.09 4.52
N PHE A 74 9.20 -9.49 5.05
CA PHE A 74 8.10 -8.54 5.24
C PHE A 74 8.48 -7.60 6.38
N ASP A 75 8.58 -6.31 6.07
CA ASP A 75 9.03 -5.30 7.02
C ASP A 75 7.87 -4.89 7.92
N GLN A 76 7.87 -5.41 9.14
CA GLN A 76 6.78 -5.13 10.08
C GLN A 76 6.69 -3.64 10.43
N ALA A 77 7.83 -2.97 10.57
CA ALA A 77 7.82 -1.54 10.88
C ALA A 77 7.14 -0.74 9.77
N LEU A 78 7.41 -1.10 8.52
CA LEU A 78 6.75 -0.46 7.39
C LEU A 78 5.26 -0.73 7.39
N LEU A 79 4.86 -1.98 7.62
CA LEU A 79 3.45 -2.36 7.64
C LEU A 79 2.69 -1.62 8.73
N LEU A 80 3.32 -1.38 9.88
CA LEU A 80 2.67 -0.67 10.98
C LEU A 80 2.53 0.82 10.73
N GLN A 81 3.21 1.36 9.74
CA GLN A 81 3.07 2.76 9.33
C GLN A 81 1.99 2.97 8.28
N ALA A 82 1.41 1.88 7.78
CA ALA A 82 0.47 1.96 6.67
C ALA A 82 -0.87 2.52 7.11
N GLU A 83 -1.47 3.32 6.24
CA GLU A 83 -2.88 3.68 6.34
C GLU A 83 -3.74 2.49 5.91
N GLU A 84 -3.25 1.72 4.97
CA GLU A 84 -3.92 0.54 4.45
C GLU A 84 -2.89 -0.40 3.85
N ILE A 85 -3.10 -1.69 4.04
CA ILE A 85 -2.23 -2.73 3.47
C ILE A 85 -3.00 -3.49 2.41
N ILE A 86 -2.39 -3.61 1.23
CA ILE A 86 -2.93 -4.40 0.13
C ILE A 86 -2.09 -5.65 0.00
N ILE A 87 -2.69 -6.82 0.17
CA ILE A 87 -1.97 -8.08 0.06
C ILE A 87 -2.25 -8.78 -1.27
N SER A 88 -1.24 -9.43 -1.80
CA SER A 88 -1.42 -10.27 -2.98
C SER A 88 -2.31 -11.47 -2.66
N PRO A 89 -3.10 -11.96 -3.62
CA PRO A 89 -3.98 -13.11 -3.38
C PRO A 89 -3.26 -14.35 -2.87
N GLY A 90 -1.99 -14.55 -3.25
CA GLY A 90 -1.22 -15.70 -2.81
C GLY A 90 -0.57 -15.56 -1.45
N LEU A 91 -0.68 -14.39 -0.82
CA LEU A 91 -0.07 -14.17 0.48
C LEU A 91 -0.98 -14.67 1.59
N ASP A 92 -0.38 -15.38 2.55
CA ASP A 92 -1.13 -15.91 3.68
C ASP A 92 -1.47 -14.76 4.65
N PRO A 93 -2.75 -14.44 4.85
CA PRO A 93 -3.12 -13.37 5.78
C PRO A 93 -2.84 -13.71 7.24
N GLN A 94 -2.48 -14.96 7.55
CA GLN A 94 -2.13 -15.37 8.91
C GLN A 94 -0.67 -15.08 9.26
N LEU A 95 0.11 -14.52 8.35
CA LEU A 95 1.48 -14.12 8.65
C LEU A 95 1.52 -13.19 9.86
N ALA A 96 2.51 -13.41 10.73
CA ALA A 96 2.62 -12.65 11.98
C ALA A 96 2.66 -11.14 11.73
N GLU A 97 3.39 -10.72 10.70
CA GLU A 97 3.52 -9.29 10.35
C GLU A 97 2.17 -8.68 9.97
N ILE A 98 1.38 -9.42 9.21
CA ILE A 98 0.04 -8.97 8.80
C ILE A 98 -0.91 -8.95 10.01
N GLN A 99 -0.85 -9.99 10.85
CA GLN A 99 -1.69 -10.05 12.04
C GLN A 99 -1.37 -8.91 13.01
N ALA A 100 -0.08 -8.56 13.14
CA ALA A 100 0.32 -7.44 13.99
C ALA A 100 -0.29 -6.12 13.50
N ALA A 101 -0.31 -5.91 12.19
CA ALA A 101 -0.90 -4.70 11.61
C ALA A 101 -2.41 -4.68 11.84
N MET A 102 -3.08 -5.82 11.65
CA MET A 102 -4.53 -5.92 11.89
C MET A 102 -4.86 -5.64 13.36
N ALA A 103 -4.01 -6.09 14.27
CA ALA A 103 -4.20 -5.85 15.71
C ALA A 103 -4.12 -4.36 16.06
N GLN A 104 -3.42 -3.57 15.24
CA GLN A 104 -3.35 -2.12 15.40
C GLN A 104 -4.50 -1.40 14.70
N GLY A 105 -5.43 -2.13 14.10
CA GLY A 105 -6.57 -1.54 13.41
C GLY A 105 -6.30 -1.11 11.99
N ILE A 106 -5.19 -1.52 11.41
CA ILE A 106 -4.85 -1.15 10.03
C ILE A 106 -5.68 -2.03 9.07
N PRO A 107 -6.44 -1.43 8.15
CA PRO A 107 -7.20 -2.20 7.17
C PRO A 107 -6.27 -3.01 6.27
N VAL A 108 -6.62 -4.27 6.06
CA VAL A 108 -5.88 -5.16 5.17
C VAL A 108 -6.86 -5.69 4.13
N VAL A 109 -6.57 -5.43 2.87
CA VAL A 109 -7.47 -5.85 1.78
C VAL A 109 -6.70 -6.69 0.77
N SER A 110 -7.41 -7.61 0.14
CA SER A 110 -6.85 -8.38 -0.95
C SER A 110 -6.86 -7.53 -2.22
N GLU A 111 -5.80 -7.65 -3.01
CA GLU A 111 -5.68 -6.90 -4.25
C GLU A 111 -6.87 -7.18 -5.20
N THR A 112 -7.43 -8.37 -5.15
CA THR A 112 -8.58 -8.72 -5.99
C THR A 112 -9.86 -7.95 -5.64
N GLN A 113 -9.86 -7.23 -4.53
CA GLN A 113 -11.02 -6.43 -4.10
C GLN A 113 -10.89 -4.96 -4.47
N ILE A 114 -9.81 -4.60 -5.12
CA ILE A 114 -9.56 -3.22 -5.53
C ILE A 114 -10.29 -2.91 -6.87
#